data_9ea747289128c0bcae34061e3002527d
#
_entry.id   9ea747289128c0bcae34061e3002527d
#
_cell.length_a   1.000
_cell.length_b   1.000
_cell.length_c   1.000
_cell.angle_alpha   90.00
_cell.angle_beta   90.00
_cell.angle_gamma   90.00
#
_symmetry.space_group_name_H-M   'P 1'
#
loop_
_entity.id
_entity.type
_entity.pdbx_description
1 polymer ?
#
loop_
_entity_poly.entity_id
_entity_poly.type
_entity_poly.pdbx_seq_one_letter_code
_entity_poly.pdbx_strand_id
1 'polypeptide(L)'
;YQMSPSYDSTTSLKGVEKVYRLFLPDYVVLTFIMMLGFYILLRAFGISAWLAGLGGVIWAFSSYFFILIPAGHIWKFVTLAYIPPTIAGVVLAYRKKYLLGGIITALFIALQIQSNHIQMSYYFMFVILFFVGAYFEDAYKKKELPHFFKASAILALAAVVGVCINISNLYHTYEYSKETMRGKSELKQEGAAASQTSSGLDRDYITNWSYGIGETLTLLVPNVKGGGSGSTMSQSEVAMAKANPMYSGIYSQLPQYFGEQPWTAGPVYVGAFVMFLFVLGCFIVKGPLKWALLGATIFSCLLYTSDAAD
;
A
#
# COMPACT_ATOMS: atom_id res chain seq x y z
N TYR A 1 5.19 8.73 11.97
CA TYR A 1 6.01 8.68 13.18
C TYR A 1 6.11 7.24 13.63
N GLN A 2 7.31 6.72 13.56
CA GLN A 2 7.60 5.35 13.96
C GLN A 2 7.96 5.36 15.44
N MET A 3 7.22 4.61 16.23
CA MET A 3 7.61 4.35 17.61
C MET A 3 8.93 3.58 17.62
N SER A 4 9.78 3.88 18.57
CA SER A 4 11.07 3.21 18.73
C SER A 4 10.91 1.69 18.80
N PRO A 5 11.80 0.91 18.16
CA PRO A 5 11.82 -0.55 18.25
C PRO A 5 11.93 -1.11 19.68
N SER A 6 12.23 -0.26 20.67
CA SER A 6 12.36 -0.68 22.08
C SER A 6 11.06 -1.17 22.72
N TYR A 7 9.89 -0.90 22.10
CA TYR A 7 8.60 -1.43 22.57
C TYR A 7 8.21 -2.76 21.97
N ASP A 8 9.12 -3.46 21.35
CA ASP A 8 8.84 -4.74 20.73
C ASP A 8 8.74 -5.87 21.75
N SER A 9 7.52 -6.10 22.20
CA SER A 9 7.17 -7.24 23.07
C SER A 9 6.98 -8.56 22.30
N THR A 10 7.00 -8.55 20.97
CA THR A 10 6.69 -9.72 20.13
C THR A 10 7.95 -10.40 19.57
N THR A 11 8.86 -10.78 20.44
CA THR A 11 10.12 -11.46 20.07
C THR A 11 9.88 -12.75 19.27
N SER A 12 8.78 -13.47 19.57
CA SER A 12 8.37 -14.67 18.84
C SER A 12 7.97 -14.37 17.39
N LEU A 13 7.28 -13.24 17.16
CA LEU A 13 6.86 -12.83 15.83
C LEU A 13 8.05 -12.42 14.96
N LYS A 14 9.08 -11.79 15.53
CA LYS A 14 10.35 -11.52 14.84
C LYS A 14 11.05 -12.78 14.36
N GLY A 15 10.99 -13.86 15.15
CA GLY A 15 11.52 -15.16 14.74
C GLY A 15 10.79 -15.71 13.51
N VAL A 16 9.46 -15.67 13.50
CA VAL A 16 8.64 -16.08 12.36
C VAL A 16 8.92 -15.19 11.13
N GLU A 17 9.04 -13.90 11.32
CA GLU A 17 9.38 -12.95 10.26
C GLU A 17 10.73 -13.26 9.61
N LYS A 18 11.76 -13.54 10.40
CA LYS A 18 13.09 -13.96 9.90
C LYS A 18 13.03 -15.22 9.04
N VAL A 19 12.25 -16.22 9.46
CA VAL A 19 12.03 -17.44 8.67
C VAL A 19 11.33 -17.10 7.34
N TYR A 20 10.29 -16.28 7.36
CA TYR A 20 9.60 -15.86 6.14
C TYR A 20 10.53 -15.09 5.20
N ARG A 21 11.44 -14.29 5.74
CA ARG A 21 12.46 -13.54 5.01
C ARG A 21 13.66 -14.37 4.57
N LEU A 22 13.70 -15.67 4.86
CA LEU A 22 14.80 -16.60 4.56
C LEU A 22 16.18 -16.11 5.03
N PHE A 23 16.24 -15.33 6.11
CA PHE A 23 17.49 -14.75 6.65
C PHE A 23 18.29 -13.93 5.62
N LEU A 24 17.66 -13.43 4.57
CA LEU A 24 18.31 -12.64 3.53
C LEU A 24 18.74 -11.26 4.06
N PRO A 25 19.79 -10.64 3.47
CA PRO A 25 20.19 -9.27 3.80
C PRO A 25 19.06 -8.25 3.56
N ASP A 26 19.05 -7.17 4.35
CA ASP A 26 17.93 -6.23 4.43
C ASP A 26 17.41 -5.70 3.10
N TYR A 27 18.26 -5.28 2.19
CA TYR A 27 17.80 -4.73 0.90
C TYR A 27 17.32 -5.81 -0.08
N VAL A 28 17.96 -6.97 -0.07
CA VAL A 28 17.55 -8.11 -0.91
C VAL A 28 16.21 -8.65 -0.44
N VAL A 29 16.03 -8.71 0.89
CA VAL A 29 14.81 -9.23 1.49
C VAL A 29 13.58 -8.40 1.15
N LEU A 30 13.70 -7.09 0.99
CA LEU A 30 12.55 -6.23 0.66
C LEU A 30 11.89 -6.65 -0.66
N THR A 31 12.68 -6.74 -1.72
CA THR A 31 12.18 -7.18 -3.03
C THR A 31 11.69 -8.63 -2.98
N PHE A 32 12.40 -9.50 -2.24
CA PHE A 32 12.03 -10.89 -2.10
C PHE A 32 10.66 -11.08 -1.43
N ILE A 33 10.38 -10.43 -0.29
CA ILE A 33 9.08 -10.56 0.40
C ILE A 33 7.93 -9.98 -0.41
N MET A 34 8.19 -8.94 -1.22
CA MET A 34 7.22 -8.39 -2.14
C MET A 34 6.84 -9.39 -3.23
N MET A 35 7.85 -10.03 -3.85
CA MET A 35 7.64 -11.11 -4.84
C MET A 35 6.92 -12.30 -4.22
N LEU A 36 7.39 -12.78 -3.07
CA LEU A 36 6.84 -13.94 -2.39
C LEU A 36 5.39 -13.72 -1.97
N GLY A 37 5.07 -12.54 -1.41
CA GLY A 37 3.72 -12.19 -1.00
C GLY A 37 2.73 -12.26 -2.16
N PHE A 38 3.09 -11.68 -3.30
CA PHE A 38 2.23 -11.69 -4.48
C PHE A 38 2.17 -13.08 -5.14
N TYR A 39 3.27 -13.82 -5.13
CA TYR A 39 3.28 -15.22 -5.54
C TYR A 39 2.28 -16.06 -4.74
N ILE A 40 2.29 -15.94 -3.41
CA ILE A 40 1.35 -16.64 -2.53
C ILE A 40 -0.10 -16.28 -2.86
N LEU A 41 -0.38 -15.01 -3.13
CA LEU A 41 -1.70 -14.55 -3.53
C LEU A 41 -2.16 -15.21 -4.84
N LEU A 42 -1.34 -15.19 -5.87
CA LEU A 42 -1.69 -15.80 -7.16
C LEU A 42 -1.86 -17.33 -7.05
N ARG A 43 -1.05 -17.99 -6.22
CA ARG A 43 -1.23 -19.41 -5.90
C ARG A 43 -2.55 -19.69 -5.16
N ALA A 44 -2.98 -18.80 -4.27
CA ALA A 44 -4.27 -18.90 -3.60
C ALA A 44 -5.45 -18.82 -4.59
N PHE A 45 -5.31 -18.02 -5.65
CA PHE A 45 -6.25 -17.98 -6.77
C PHE A 45 -6.18 -19.22 -7.69
N GLY A 46 -5.20 -20.09 -7.52
CA GLY A 46 -5.03 -21.30 -8.34
C GLY A 46 -4.24 -21.07 -9.62
N ILE A 47 -3.58 -19.94 -9.77
CA ILE A 47 -2.69 -19.64 -10.90
C ILE A 47 -1.50 -20.60 -10.88
N SER A 48 -1.03 -21.05 -12.03
CA SER A 48 0.14 -21.94 -12.16
C SER A 48 1.39 -21.32 -11.52
N ALA A 49 2.33 -22.14 -11.05
CA ALA A 49 3.52 -21.67 -10.35
C ALA A 49 4.37 -20.70 -11.20
N TRP A 50 4.51 -20.99 -12.50
CA TRP A 50 5.27 -20.14 -13.42
C TRP A 50 4.63 -18.75 -13.61
N LEU A 51 3.32 -18.72 -13.86
CA LEU A 51 2.60 -17.46 -14.02
C LEU A 51 2.53 -16.68 -12.69
N ALA A 52 2.41 -17.38 -11.57
CA ALA A 52 2.46 -16.75 -10.25
C ALA A 52 3.84 -16.15 -9.96
N GLY A 53 4.91 -16.84 -10.35
CA GLY A 53 6.28 -16.32 -10.27
C GLY A 53 6.47 -15.07 -11.13
N LEU A 54 6.03 -15.11 -12.38
CA LEU A 54 6.06 -13.94 -13.27
C LEU A 54 5.28 -12.77 -12.68
N GLY A 55 4.06 -13.03 -12.18
CA GLY A 55 3.24 -11.99 -11.52
C GLY A 55 3.93 -11.41 -10.30
N GLY A 56 4.61 -12.24 -9.48
CA GLY A 56 5.40 -11.78 -8.34
C GLY A 56 6.53 -10.82 -8.75
N VAL A 57 7.25 -11.14 -9.82
CA VAL A 57 8.30 -10.27 -10.37
C VAL A 57 7.70 -8.95 -10.85
N ILE A 58 6.65 -8.99 -11.68
CA ILE A 58 5.98 -7.77 -12.19
C ILE A 58 5.52 -6.87 -11.04
N TRP A 59 4.93 -7.46 -10.01
CA TRP A 59 4.48 -6.71 -8.83
C TRP A 59 5.65 -6.07 -8.08
N ALA A 60 6.68 -6.85 -7.72
CA ALA A 60 7.78 -6.38 -6.90
C ALA A 60 8.65 -5.32 -7.59
N PHE A 61 8.72 -5.35 -8.93
CA PHE A 61 9.48 -4.39 -9.73
C PHE A 61 8.63 -3.20 -10.22
N SER A 62 7.43 -2.99 -9.66
CA SER A 62 6.70 -1.72 -9.85
C SER A 62 7.51 -0.55 -9.30
N SER A 63 7.57 0.56 -10.04
CA SER A 63 8.39 1.72 -9.68
C SER A 63 8.03 2.31 -8.32
N TYR A 64 6.76 2.21 -7.90
CA TYR A 64 6.29 2.70 -6.62
C TYR A 64 7.10 2.14 -5.43
N PHE A 65 7.39 0.83 -5.45
CA PHE A 65 8.13 0.21 -4.36
C PHE A 65 9.59 0.69 -4.30
N PHE A 66 10.20 0.91 -5.46
CA PHE A 66 11.56 1.45 -5.53
C PHE A 66 11.62 2.92 -5.11
N ILE A 67 10.57 3.70 -5.32
CA ILE A 67 10.47 5.09 -4.86
C ILE A 67 10.40 5.16 -3.32
N LEU A 68 9.76 4.20 -2.65
CA LEU A 68 9.65 4.16 -1.20
C LEU A 68 11.00 3.98 -0.49
N ILE A 69 11.96 3.30 -1.12
CA ILE A 69 13.27 3.01 -0.52
C ILE A 69 14.10 4.29 -0.34
N PRO A 70 14.40 5.09 -1.38
CA PRO A 70 15.14 6.34 -1.22
C PRO A 70 14.36 7.41 -0.45
N ALA A 71 13.01 7.35 -0.46
CA ALA A 71 12.18 8.21 0.36
C ALA A 71 12.23 7.85 1.87
N GLY A 72 12.91 6.76 2.26
CA GLY A 72 13.03 6.33 3.65
C GLY A 72 11.80 5.62 4.22
N HIS A 73 10.81 5.29 3.39
CA HIS A 73 9.55 4.67 3.81
C HIS A 73 9.62 3.13 3.88
N ILE A 74 10.67 2.60 4.49
CA ILE A 74 10.92 1.15 4.56
C ILE A 74 9.78 0.40 5.27
N TRP A 75 9.24 0.96 6.35
CA TRP A 75 8.13 0.34 7.08
C TRP A 75 6.84 0.29 6.28
N LYS A 76 6.57 1.33 5.48
CA LYS A 76 5.47 1.34 4.50
C LYS A 76 5.66 0.22 3.46
N PHE A 77 6.88 0.07 2.93
CA PHE A 77 7.23 -0.99 2.00
C PHE A 77 6.96 -2.37 2.59
N VAL A 78 7.43 -2.63 3.81
CA VAL A 78 7.25 -3.92 4.50
C VAL A 78 5.77 -4.21 4.74
N THR A 79 5.00 -3.21 5.19
CA THR A 79 3.55 -3.35 5.37
C THR A 79 2.86 -3.74 4.06
N LEU A 80 3.20 -3.08 2.95
CA LEU A 80 2.65 -3.38 1.63
C LEU A 80 3.02 -4.79 1.14
N ALA A 81 4.20 -5.31 1.50
CA ALA A 81 4.62 -6.66 1.15
C ALA A 81 3.77 -7.75 1.84
N TYR A 82 3.19 -7.46 3.01
CA TYR A 82 2.34 -8.38 3.75
C TYR A 82 0.85 -8.33 3.35
N ILE A 83 0.45 -7.35 2.56
CA ILE A 83 -0.94 -7.22 2.06
C ILE A 83 -1.34 -8.39 1.14
N PRO A 84 -0.59 -8.72 0.08
CA PRO A 84 -0.96 -9.81 -0.81
C PRO A 84 -1.16 -11.16 -0.10
N PRO A 85 -0.28 -11.62 0.79
CA PRO A 85 -0.52 -12.87 1.50
C PRO A 85 -1.70 -12.79 2.49
N THR A 86 -2.05 -11.61 3.03
CA THR A 86 -3.29 -11.45 3.81
C THR A 86 -4.51 -11.71 2.94
N ILE A 87 -4.56 -11.14 1.72
CA ILE A 87 -5.63 -11.43 0.75
C ILE A 87 -5.64 -12.92 0.40
N ALA A 88 -4.47 -13.54 0.26
CA ALA A 88 -4.39 -14.98 -0.02
C ALA A 88 -5.08 -15.82 1.06
N GLY A 89 -4.89 -15.45 2.34
CA GLY A 89 -5.60 -16.08 3.45
C GLY A 89 -7.11 -15.95 3.34
N VAL A 90 -7.59 -14.76 3.02
CA VAL A 90 -9.02 -14.49 2.78
C VAL A 90 -9.57 -15.36 1.63
N VAL A 91 -8.88 -15.37 0.49
CA VAL A 91 -9.24 -16.19 -0.68
C VAL A 91 -9.29 -17.68 -0.31
N LEU A 92 -8.30 -18.19 0.40
CA LEU A 92 -8.24 -19.60 0.82
C LEU A 92 -9.41 -19.98 1.74
N ALA A 93 -9.78 -19.12 2.69
CA ALA A 93 -10.92 -19.36 3.57
C ALA A 93 -12.23 -19.48 2.78
N TYR A 94 -12.49 -18.56 1.84
CA TYR A 94 -13.65 -18.61 0.96
C TYR A 94 -13.59 -19.75 -0.07
N ARG A 95 -12.42 -20.33 -0.32
CA ARG A 95 -12.23 -21.57 -1.10
C ARG A 95 -12.29 -22.83 -0.22
N LYS A 96 -12.96 -22.77 0.92
CA LYS A 96 -13.17 -23.88 1.86
C LYS A 96 -11.92 -24.40 2.57
N LYS A 97 -10.77 -23.73 2.41
CA LYS A 97 -9.53 -24.04 3.15
C LYS A 97 -9.46 -23.20 4.43
N TYR A 98 -10.45 -23.40 5.30
CA TYR A 98 -10.71 -22.53 6.46
C TYR A 98 -9.51 -22.35 7.39
N LEU A 99 -8.91 -23.46 7.84
CA LEU A 99 -7.81 -23.43 8.81
C LEU A 99 -6.58 -22.73 8.21
N LEU A 100 -6.18 -23.12 6.99
CA LEU A 100 -5.04 -22.53 6.31
C LEU A 100 -5.28 -21.04 6.04
N GLY A 101 -6.48 -20.68 5.55
CA GLY A 101 -6.87 -19.30 5.32
C GLY A 101 -6.84 -18.46 6.59
N GLY A 102 -7.39 -18.98 7.70
CA GLY A 102 -7.39 -18.31 9.01
C GLY A 102 -5.97 -18.10 9.55
N ILE A 103 -5.12 -19.12 9.51
CA ILE A 103 -3.73 -19.02 9.99
C ILE A 103 -2.94 -17.98 9.18
N ILE A 104 -3.02 -18.04 7.85
CA ILE A 104 -2.32 -17.09 6.97
C ILE A 104 -2.83 -15.67 7.23
N THR A 105 -4.14 -15.46 7.34
CA THR A 105 -4.73 -14.14 7.61
C THR A 105 -4.24 -13.61 8.97
N ALA A 106 -4.30 -14.40 10.04
CA ALA A 106 -3.86 -13.98 11.37
C ALA A 106 -2.37 -13.61 11.38
N LEU A 107 -1.53 -14.47 10.78
CA LEU A 107 -0.08 -14.24 10.71
C LEU A 107 0.25 -12.95 9.97
N PHE A 108 -0.29 -12.74 8.77
CA PHE A 108 0.08 -11.58 7.96
C PHE A 108 -0.58 -10.29 8.44
N ILE A 109 -1.72 -10.32 9.11
CA ILE A 109 -2.25 -9.16 9.85
C ILE A 109 -1.31 -8.83 11.01
N ALA A 110 -0.84 -9.81 11.77
CA ALA A 110 0.10 -9.56 12.86
C ALA A 110 1.41 -8.94 12.35
N LEU A 111 1.97 -9.43 11.25
CA LEU A 111 3.17 -8.87 10.62
C LEU A 111 2.96 -7.47 10.05
N GLN A 112 1.80 -7.18 9.47
CA GLN A 112 1.45 -5.83 9.01
C GLN A 112 1.43 -4.82 10.16
N ILE A 113 0.78 -5.16 11.27
CA ILE A 113 0.70 -4.27 12.44
C ILE A 113 2.08 -4.11 13.07
N GLN A 114 2.87 -5.19 13.14
CA GLN A 114 4.25 -5.14 13.65
C GLN A 114 5.14 -4.20 12.83
N SER A 115 4.94 -4.10 11.52
CA SER A 115 5.68 -3.14 10.68
C SER A 115 5.34 -1.68 10.97
N ASN A 116 4.42 -1.42 11.88
CA ASN A 116 4.13 -0.13 12.49
C ASN A 116 3.69 0.98 11.51
N HIS A 117 3.07 0.61 10.38
CA HIS A 117 2.45 1.55 9.46
C HIS A 117 0.93 1.31 9.43
N ILE A 118 0.27 1.67 10.54
CA ILE A 118 -1.14 1.35 10.81
C ILE A 118 -2.08 1.95 9.77
N GLN A 119 -1.75 3.13 9.25
CA GLN A 119 -2.53 3.82 8.23
C GLN A 119 -2.71 2.97 6.96
N MET A 120 -1.64 2.33 6.47
CA MET A 120 -1.75 1.45 5.29
C MET A 120 -2.61 0.22 5.57
N SER A 121 -2.52 -0.35 6.77
CA SER A 121 -3.39 -1.46 7.18
C SER A 121 -4.85 -1.03 7.28
N TYR A 122 -5.12 0.19 7.72
CA TYR A 122 -6.47 0.78 7.76
C TYR A 122 -7.07 0.93 6.35
N TYR A 123 -6.34 1.55 5.42
CA TYR A 123 -6.83 1.66 4.04
C TYR A 123 -7.00 0.31 3.37
N PHE A 124 -6.13 -0.62 3.67
CA PHE A 124 -6.24 -1.97 3.14
C PHE A 124 -7.50 -2.71 3.62
N MET A 125 -8.03 -2.38 4.80
CA MET A 125 -9.29 -2.94 5.27
C MET A 125 -10.44 -2.70 4.26
N PHE A 126 -10.48 -1.54 3.59
CA PHE A 126 -11.48 -1.28 2.56
C PHE A 126 -11.34 -2.22 1.36
N VAL A 127 -10.11 -2.54 0.95
CA VAL A 127 -9.88 -3.54 -0.12
C VAL A 127 -10.43 -4.91 0.29
N ILE A 128 -10.21 -5.34 1.54
CA ILE A 128 -10.79 -6.58 2.07
C ILE A 128 -12.31 -6.56 2.01
N LEU A 129 -12.96 -5.44 2.33
CA LEU A 129 -14.42 -5.33 2.25
C LEU A 129 -14.95 -5.52 0.82
N PHE A 130 -14.25 -5.04 -0.21
CA PHE A 130 -14.60 -5.33 -1.60
C PHE A 130 -14.51 -6.83 -1.91
N PHE A 131 -13.48 -7.52 -1.44
CA PHE A 131 -13.35 -8.97 -1.59
C PHE A 131 -14.48 -9.71 -0.87
N VAL A 132 -14.79 -9.34 0.37
CA VAL A 132 -15.88 -9.93 1.15
C VAL A 132 -17.20 -9.75 0.42
N GLY A 133 -17.48 -8.56 -0.12
CA GLY A 133 -18.67 -8.27 -0.92
C GLY A 133 -18.76 -9.16 -2.17
N ALA A 134 -17.66 -9.36 -2.90
CA ALA A 134 -17.63 -10.25 -4.06
C ALA A 134 -17.93 -11.71 -3.69
N TYR A 135 -17.33 -12.20 -2.59
CA TYR A 135 -17.59 -13.55 -2.12
C TYR A 135 -19.00 -13.73 -1.55
N PHE A 136 -19.57 -12.68 -0.95
CA PHE A 136 -20.97 -12.67 -0.53
C PHE A 136 -21.91 -12.82 -1.74
N GLU A 137 -21.71 -12.02 -2.78
CA GLU A 137 -22.51 -12.09 -4.01
C GLU A 137 -22.41 -13.47 -4.67
N ASP A 138 -21.20 -14.04 -4.75
CA ASP A 138 -20.97 -15.37 -5.30
C ASP A 138 -21.70 -16.46 -4.48
N ALA A 139 -21.57 -16.41 -3.16
CA ALA A 139 -22.22 -17.33 -2.24
C ALA A 139 -23.75 -17.20 -2.27
N TYR A 140 -24.28 -15.99 -2.40
CA TYR A 140 -25.72 -15.73 -2.54
C TYR A 140 -26.27 -16.37 -3.81
N LYS A 141 -25.60 -16.16 -4.95
CA LYS A 141 -25.98 -16.74 -6.25
C LYS A 141 -25.91 -18.27 -6.25
N LYS A 142 -24.91 -18.84 -5.55
CA LYS A 142 -24.71 -20.30 -5.43
C LYS A 142 -25.53 -20.94 -4.32
N LYS A 143 -26.28 -20.16 -3.52
CA LYS A 143 -27.00 -20.62 -2.32
C LYS A 143 -26.10 -21.27 -1.27
N GLU A 144 -24.85 -20.81 -1.14
CA GLU A 144 -23.83 -21.29 -0.20
C GLU A 144 -23.59 -20.29 0.95
N LEU A 145 -24.60 -19.54 1.38
CA LEU A 145 -24.48 -18.57 2.48
C LEU A 145 -23.93 -19.15 3.80
N PRO A 146 -24.31 -20.40 4.22
CA PRO A 146 -23.71 -20.99 5.45
C PRO A 146 -22.19 -21.11 5.35
N HIS A 147 -21.66 -21.47 4.18
CA HIS A 147 -20.22 -21.50 3.92
C HIS A 147 -19.59 -20.11 4.03
N PHE A 148 -20.23 -19.10 3.42
CA PHE A 148 -19.76 -17.71 3.49
C PHE A 148 -19.66 -17.22 4.93
N PHE A 149 -20.72 -17.38 5.73
CA PHE A 149 -20.71 -16.94 7.13
C PHE A 149 -19.68 -17.70 7.98
N LYS A 150 -19.50 -19.01 7.75
CA LYS A 150 -18.45 -19.79 8.42
C LYS A 150 -17.06 -19.26 8.08
N ALA A 151 -16.75 -19.02 6.80
CA ALA A 151 -15.47 -18.46 6.38
C ALA A 151 -15.25 -17.07 6.99
N SER A 152 -16.27 -16.20 6.93
CA SER A 152 -16.21 -14.85 7.48
C SER A 152 -15.97 -14.84 8.99
N ALA A 153 -16.62 -15.72 9.75
CA ALA A 153 -16.41 -15.86 11.20
C ALA A 153 -14.94 -16.27 11.53
N ILE A 154 -14.41 -17.22 10.75
CA ILE A 154 -13.01 -17.66 10.93
C ILE A 154 -12.04 -16.51 10.58
N LEU A 155 -12.31 -15.75 9.52
CA LEU A 155 -11.49 -14.60 9.13
C LEU A 155 -11.57 -13.47 10.16
N ALA A 156 -12.76 -13.21 10.71
CA ALA A 156 -12.93 -12.23 11.79
C ALA A 156 -12.14 -12.64 13.05
N LEU A 157 -12.21 -13.92 13.46
CA LEU A 157 -11.40 -14.44 14.55
C LEU A 157 -9.91 -14.33 14.26
N ALA A 158 -9.48 -14.67 13.04
CA ALA A 158 -8.09 -14.54 12.60
C ALA A 158 -7.61 -13.08 12.65
N ALA A 159 -8.44 -12.13 12.25
CA ALA A 159 -8.14 -10.71 12.33
C ALA A 159 -7.98 -10.24 13.79
N VAL A 160 -8.90 -10.66 14.67
CA VAL A 160 -8.80 -10.35 16.11
C VAL A 160 -7.50 -10.91 16.69
N VAL A 161 -7.15 -12.17 16.40
CA VAL A 161 -5.90 -12.77 16.87
C VAL A 161 -4.69 -11.99 16.36
N GLY A 162 -4.65 -11.63 15.05
CA GLY A 162 -3.57 -10.86 14.47
C GLY A 162 -3.39 -9.47 15.11
N VAL A 163 -4.50 -8.80 15.45
CA VAL A 163 -4.49 -7.52 16.18
C VAL A 163 -4.03 -7.71 17.62
N CYS A 164 -4.57 -8.71 18.33
CA CYS A 164 -4.27 -8.94 19.74
C CYS A 164 -2.79 -9.27 20.00
N ILE A 165 -2.10 -9.92 19.06
CA ILE A 165 -0.66 -10.18 19.16
C ILE A 165 0.14 -8.88 19.32
N ASN A 166 -0.34 -7.77 18.73
CA ASN A 166 0.31 -6.47 18.76
C ASN A 166 -0.41 -5.45 19.66
N ILE A 167 -1.26 -5.88 20.56
CA ILE A 167 -2.12 -4.98 21.36
C ILE A 167 -1.32 -3.95 22.16
N SER A 168 -0.17 -4.37 22.72
CA SER A 168 0.72 -3.48 23.47
C SER A 168 1.27 -2.36 22.59
N ASN A 169 1.76 -2.69 21.39
CA ASN A 169 2.27 -1.70 20.45
C ASN A 169 1.17 -0.73 20.00
N LEU A 170 -0.02 -1.25 19.70
CA LEU A 170 -1.18 -0.44 19.32
C LEU A 170 -1.60 0.51 20.44
N TYR A 171 -1.64 0.02 21.69
CA TYR A 171 -1.99 0.83 22.84
C TYR A 171 -1.00 1.99 23.06
N HIS A 172 0.30 1.70 23.06
CA HIS A 172 1.31 2.74 23.21
C HIS A 172 1.31 3.73 22.04
N THR A 173 1.10 3.27 20.82
CA THR A 173 0.97 4.16 19.65
C THR A 173 -0.26 5.06 19.79
N TYR A 174 -1.38 4.54 20.26
CA TYR A 174 -2.59 5.31 20.50
C TYR A 174 -2.37 6.38 21.60
N GLU A 175 -1.80 6.00 22.75
CA GLU A 175 -1.49 6.96 23.81
C GLU A 175 -0.55 8.06 23.32
N TYR A 176 0.53 7.69 22.63
CA TYR A 176 1.48 8.64 22.07
C TYR A 176 0.85 9.57 21.02
N SER A 177 -0.11 9.08 20.24
CA SER A 177 -0.77 9.89 19.20
C SER A 177 -1.52 11.10 19.74
N LYS A 178 -1.96 11.04 21.01
CA LYS A 178 -2.64 12.16 21.69
C LYS A 178 -1.70 13.35 21.93
N GLU A 179 -0.41 13.09 22.07
CA GLU A 179 0.64 14.08 22.33
C GLU A 179 1.34 14.56 21.04
N THR A 180 0.83 14.15 19.88
CA THR A 180 1.39 14.55 18.57
C THR A 180 0.56 15.66 17.94
N MET A 181 1.00 16.19 16.81
CA MET A 181 0.27 17.18 15.98
C MET A 181 -1.15 16.73 15.59
N ARG A 182 -1.47 15.44 15.75
CA ARG A 182 -2.81 14.87 15.53
C ARG A 182 -3.71 14.97 16.77
N GLY A 183 -3.13 15.32 17.93
CA GLY A 183 -3.84 15.62 19.17
C GLY A 183 -4.34 17.07 19.25
N LYS A 184 -4.92 17.43 20.38
CA LYS A 184 -5.32 18.82 20.62
C LYS A 184 -4.08 19.69 20.79
N SER A 185 -4.01 20.82 20.06
CA SER A 185 -2.93 21.79 20.25
C SER A 185 -3.09 22.45 21.62
N GLU A 186 -2.07 22.40 22.46
CA GLU A 186 -2.01 23.15 23.73
C GLU A 186 -1.63 24.62 23.51
N LEU A 187 -1.01 24.94 22.35
CA LEU A 187 -0.63 26.31 22.02
C LEU A 187 -1.80 27.04 21.40
N LYS A 188 -2.44 27.92 22.17
CA LYS A 188 -3.36 28.90 21.63
C LYS A 188 -2.54 30.00 20.94
N GLN A 189 -2.55 30.05 19.62
CA GLN A 189 -2.09 31.22 18.89
C GLN A 189 -3.14 32.34 19.08
N GLU A 190 -2.86 33.32 19.94
CA GLU A 190 -3.64 34.55 20.02
C GLU A 190 -3.45 35.29 18.69
N GLY A 191 -4.52 35.39 17.87
CA GLY A 191 -4.56 36.23 16.68
C GLY A 191 -4.66 35.50 15.32
N ALA A 192 -4.63 34.19 15.23
CA ALA A 192 -4.92 33.49 13.97
C ALA A 192 -6.43 33.31 13.79
N ALA A 193 -6.97 33.79 12.66
CA ALA A 193 -8.38 33.66 12.29
C ALA A 193 -8.87 32.22 12.46
N ALA A 194 -10.09 32.08 12.93
CA ALA A 194 -10.78 30.85 13.36
C ALA A 194 -10.97 29.78 12.25
N SER A 195 -9.89 29.23 11.69
CA SER A 195 -9.93 28.08 10.80
C SER A 195 -9.31 26.82 11.39
N GLN A 196 -8.92 26.82 12.67
CA GLN A 196 -8.41 25.62 13.30
C GLN A 196 -9.58 24.78 13.83
N THR A 197 -9.86 23.70 13.13
CA THR A 197 -10.69 22.61 13.63
C THR A 197 -10.12 22.14 14.98
N SER A 198 -10.94 22.06 16.00
CA SER A 198 -10.56 21.77 17.38
C SER A 198 -9.98 20.35 17.60
N SER A 199 -9.85 19.56 16.56
CA SER A 199 -9.22 18.23 16.55
C SER A 199 -8.95 17.77 15.10
N GLY A 200 -7.73 17.30 14.83
CA GLY A 200 -7.32 16.74 13.53
C GLY A 200 -6.35 17.64 12.75
N LEU A 201 -5.87 17.14 11.63
CA LEU A 201 -4.99 17.86 10.71
C LEU A 201 -5.79 18.85 9.86
N ASP A 202 -5.15 19.95 9.47
CA ASP A 202 -5.71 20.92 8.55
C ASP A 202 -6.02 20.27 7.19
N ARG A 203 -7.15 20.68 6.57
CA ARG A 203 -7.58 20.11 5.29
C ARG A 203 -6.57 20.38 4.18
N ASP A 204 -6.01 21.57 4.12
CA ASP A 204 -5.04 21.94 3.09
C ASP A 204 -3.76 21.12 3.25
N TYR A 205 -3.35 20.83 4.49
CA TYR A 205 -2.23 19.94 4.76
C TYR A 205 -2.51 18.50 4.29
N ILE A 206 -3.73 17.98 4.53
CA ILE A 206 -4.12 16.63 4.11
C ILE A 206 -4.11 16.51 2.58
N THR A 207 -4.56 17.53 1.86
CA THR A 207 -4.69 17.50 0.39
C THR A 207 -3.43 17.90 -0.37
N ASN A 208 -2.43 18.49 0.29
CA ASN A 208 -1.19 18.95 -0.35
C ASN A 208 -0.42 17.87 -1.10
N TRP A 209 -0.55 16.62 -0.68
CA TRP A 209 0.15 15.48 -1.28
C TRP A 209 -0.71 14.72 -2.30
N SER A 210 -1.89 15.22 -2.61
CA SER A 210 -2.76 14.63 -3.62
C SER A 210 -2.14 14.70 -5.01
N TYR A 211 -2.35 13.65 -5.81
CA TYR A 211 -1.97 13.68 -7.23
C TYR A 211 -2.86 14.66 -7.99
N GLY A 212 -2.23 15.49 -8.79
CA GLY A 212 -2.95 16.26 -9.82
C GLY A 212 -3.58 15.33 -10.86
N ILE A 213 -4.71 15.74 -11.44
CA ILE A 213 -5.42 14.92 -12.45
C ILE A 213 -4.46 14.54 -13.60
N GLY A 214 -3.61 15.47 -14.06
CA GLY A 214 -2.61 15.22 -15.09
C GLY A 214 -1.49 14.27 -14.65
N GLU A 215 -1.23 14.15 -13.36
CA GLU A 215 -0.21 13.27 -12.82
C GLU A 215 -0.63 11.80 -12.84
N THR A 216 -1.93 11.51 -12.84
CA THR A 216 -2.44 10.12 -12.95
C THR A 216 -2.01 9.45 -14.27
N LEU A 217 -1.68 10.23 -15.31
CA LEU A 217 -1.13 9.71 -16.55
C LEU A 217 0.25 9.08 -16.38
N THR A 218 0.97 9.38 -15.27
CA THR A 218 2.27 8.72 -14.98
C THR A 218 2.12 7.22 -14.75
N LEU A 219 0.95 6.75 -14.34
CA LEU A 219 0.67 5.30 -14.19
C LEU A 219 0.82 4.56 -15.53
N LEU A 220 0.53 5.22 -16.64
CA LEU A 220 0.56 4.67 -18.00
C LEU A 220 1.84 5.07 -18.77
N VAL A 221 2.24 6.34 -18.66
CA VAL A 221 3.39 6.89 -19.38
C VAL A 221 4.37 7.47 -18.35
N PRO A 222 5.57 6.92 -18.23
CA PRO A 222 6.52 7.38 -17.22
C PRO A 222 6.94 8.84 -17.50
N ASN A 223 7.23 9.58 -16.44
CA ASN A 223 7.76 10.94 -16.49
C ASN A 223 6.86 11.98 -17.17
N VAL A 224 5.54 11.80 -17.24
CA VAL A 224 4.61 12.81 -17.81
C VAL A 224 4.73 14.16 -17.08
N LYS A 225 4.97 14.15 -15.79
CA LYS A 225 5.23 15.34 -14.97
C LYS A 225 6.70 15.43 -14.51
N GLY A 226 7.59 14.73 -15.23
CA GLY A 226 9.02 14.71 -14.95
C GLY A 226 9.43 13.68 -13.90
N GLY A 227 10.60 13.88 -13.31
CA GLY A 227 11.23 12.99 -12.34
C GLY A 227 10.91 13.32 -10.88
N GLY A 228 11.87 13.10 -9.98
CA GLY A 228 11.75 13.48 -8.57
C GLY A 228 12.05 14.95 -8.33
N SER A 229 11.48 15.51 -7.26
CA SER A 229 11.70 16.91 -6.87
C SER A 229 13.14 17.21 -6.45
N GLY A 230 13.86 16.19 -5.94
CA GLY A 230 15.26 16.31 -5.57
C GLY A 230 16.27 16.18 -6.72
N SER A 231 15.78 15.91 -7.94
CA SER A 231 16.60 15.76 -9.14
C SER A 231 16.53 17.02 -10.00
N THR A 232 17.66 17.45 -10.57
CA THR A 232 17.74 18.59 -11.46
C THR A 232 17.75 18.17 -12.93
N MET A 233 17.39 19.08 -13.82
CA MET A 233 17.39 18.84 -15.27
C MET A 233 18.77 18.46 -15.80
N SER A 234 19.85 18.95 -15.18
CA SER A 234 21.22 18.59 -15.55
C SER A 234 21.54 17.10 -15.33
N GLN A 235 20.78 16.39 -14.52
CA GLN A 235 20.95 14.95 -14.28
C GLN A 235 20.18 14.08 -15.29
N SER A 236 19.37 14.69 -16.15
CA SER A 236 18.64 13.99 -17.21
C SER A 236 19.43 14.00 -18.52
N GLU A 237 19.94 12.85 -18.95
CA GLU A 237 20.66 12.71 -20.23
C GLU A 237 19.79 13.15 -21.41
N VAL A 238 18.50 12.81 -21.37
CA VAL A 238 17.53 13.18 -22.43
C VAL A 238 17.30 14.67 -22.48
N ALA A 239 17.20 15.34 -21.34
CA ALA A 239 17.05 16.78 -21.28
C ALA A 239 18.34 17.50 -21.75
N MET A 240 19.49 17.02 -21.29
CA MET A 240 20.78 17.59 -21.65
C MET A 240 21.14 17.39 -23.13
N ALA A 241 20.76 16.28 -23.74
CA ALA A 241 20.95 16.04 -25.18
C ALA A 241 20.18 17.02 -26.06
N LYS A 242 19.08 17.59 -25.55
CA LYS A 242 18.23 18.59 -26.26
C LYS A 242 18.46 20.02 -25.77
N ALA A 243 19.31 20.19 -24.77
CA ALA A 243 19.54 21.47 -24.13
C ALA A 243 20.38 22.41 -25.01
N ASN A 244 19.99 23.68 -25.00
CA ASN A 244 20.83 24.70 -25.58
C ASN A 244 22.02 24.98 -24.65
N PRO A 245 23.30 24.85 -25.11
CA PRO A 245 24.47 25.07 -24.29
C PRO A 245 24.54 26.44 -23.61
N MET A 246 23.90 27.46 -24.20
CA MET A 246 23.81 28.82 -23.65
C MET A 246 23.13 28.86 -22.27
N TYR A 247 22.22 27.91 -21.98
CA TYR A 247 21.44 27.89 -20.75
C TYR A 247 21.90 26.77 -19.80
N SER A 248 23.04 26.15 -20.01
CA SER A 248 23.55 25.02 -19.23
C SER A 248 23.61 25.29 -17.72
N GLY A 249 23.93 26.51 -17.30
CA GLY A 249 23.96 26.92 -15.90
C GLY A 249 22.57 26.94 -15.23
N ILE A 250 21.49 27.13 -16.00
CA ILE A 250 20.14 27.15 -15.46
C ILE A 250 19.63 25.73 -15.22
N TYR A 251 20.02 24.76 -16.05
CA TYR A 251 19.55 23.38 -15.92
C TYR A 251 19.98 22.69 -14.62
N SER A 252 21.05 23.14 -14.00
CA SER A 252 21.47 22.66 -12.67
C SER A 252 20.59 23.16 -11.53
N GLN A 253 19.77 24.16 -11.74
CA GLN A 253 18.87 24.76 -10.77
C GLN A 253 17.41 24.37 -10.99
N LEU A 254 17.05 23.90 -12.19
CA LEU A 254 15.68 23.54 -12.51
C LEU A 254 15.37 22.11 -12.01
N PRO A 255 14.29 21.90 -11.22
CA PRO A 255 13.86 20.57 -10.82
C PRO A 255 13.34 19.77 -12.03
N GLN A 256 13.43 18.45 -11.96
CA GLN A 256 12.83 17.58 -12.98
C GLN A 256 11.32 17.41 -12.82
N TYR A 257 10.77 17.74 -11.66
CA TYR A 257 9.35 17.57 -11.37
C TYR A 257 8.55 18.82 -11.67
N PHE A 258 7.44 18.65 -12.37
CA PHE A 258 6.50 19.72 -12.80
C PHE A 258 5.04 19.38 -12.39
N GLY A 259 4.84 18.63 -11.32
CA GLY A 259 3.54 18.28 -10.79
C GLY A 259 3.06 19.23 -9.69
N GLU A 260 1.94 18.86 -9.07
CA GLU A 260 1.26 19.68 -8.06
C GLU A 260 1.68 19.35 -6.63
N GLN A 261 2.36 18.19 -6.40
CA GLN A 261 2.81 17.81 -5.08
C GLN A 261 3.98 18.70 -4.61
N PRO A 262 4.05 19.06 -3.32
CA PRO A 262 5.16 19.84 -2.77
C PRO A 262 6.51 19.16 -2.93
N TRP A 263 6.52 17.83 -2.86
CA TRP A 263 7.71 17.01 -3.02
C TRP A 263 7.35 15.59 -3.48
N THR A 264 8.16 14.99 -4.34
CA THR A 264 8.06 13.60 -4.74
C THR A 264 9.43 12.97 -4.98
N ALA A 265 9.60 11.71 -4.60
CA ALA A 265 10.81 10.94 -4.87
C ALA A 265 10.87 10.38 -6.30
N GLY A 266 9.82 10.53 -7.08
CA GLY A 266 9.75 10.09 -8.47
C GLY A 266 8.34 9.71 -8.92
N PRO A 267 8.16 9.50 -10.24
CA PRO A 267 6.87 9.17 -10.82
C PRO A 267 6.48 7.72 -10.53
N VAL A 268 5.23 7.51 -10.12
CA VAL A 268 4.65 6.18 -9.98
C VAL A 268 4.26 5.65 -11.36
N TYR A 269 4.92 4.60 -11.81
CA TYR A 269 4.66 3.94 -13.09
C TYR A 269 4.32 2.48 -12.87
N VAL A 270 3.14 2.05 -13.32
CA VAL A 270 2.65 0.68 -13.16
C VAL A 270 3.07 -0.22 -14.32
N GLY A 271 3.32 0.36 -15.47
CA GLY A 271 3.64 -0.34 -16.71
C GLY A 271 2.49 -0.28 -17.73
N ALA A 272 2.77 0.22 -18.91
CA ALA A 272 1.77 0.35 -19.98
C ALA A 272 1.12 -1.00 -20.33
N PHE A 273 1.92 -2.08 -20.35
CA PHE A 273 1.42 -3.43 -20.63
C PHE A 273 0.51 -3.95 -19.50
N VAL A 274 0.84 -3.66 -18.24
CA VAL A 274 0.00 -4.02 -17.10
C VAL A 274 -1.34 -3.26 -17.14
N MET A 275 -1.31 -1.97 -17.47
CA MET A 275 -2.52 -1.16 -17.66
C MET A 275 -3.37 -1.67 -18.83
N PHE A 276 -2.75 -2.05 -19.94
CA PHE A 276 -3.45 -2.70 -21.05
C PHE A 276 -4.14 -3.99 -20.61
N LEU A 277 -3.42 -4.87 -19.89
CA LEU A 277 -4.01 -6.11 -19.38
C LEU A 277 -5.11 -5.87 -18.36
N PHE A 278 -5.00 -4.83 -17.53
CA PHE A 278 -6.06 -4.43 -16.61
C PHE A 278 -7.32 -4.03 -17.37
N VAL A 279 -7.20 -3.15 -18.36
CA VAL A 279 -8.34 -2.71 -19.19
C VAL A 279 -8.94 -3.90 -19.93
N LEU A 280 -8.11 -4.73 -20.56
CA LEU A 280 -8.56 -5.96 -21.26
C LEU A 280 -9.29 -6.91 -20.29
N GLY A 281 -8.78 -7.06 -19.07
CA GLY A 281 -9.40 -7.86 -18.01
C GLY A 281 -10.79 -7.36 -17.63
N CYS A 282 -11.04 -6.06 -17.66
CA CYS A 282 -12.37 -5.48 -17.41
C CYS A 282 -13.43 -5.96 -18.43
N PHE A 283 -13.01 -6.29 -19.65
CA PHE A 283 -13.92 -6.81 -20.68
C PHE A 283 -14.03 -8.33 -20.67
N ILE A 284 -12.94 -9.04 -20.47
CA ILE A 284 -12.86 -10.51 -20.64
C ILE A 284 -13.26 -11.25 -19.34
N VAL A 285 -12.81 -10.76 -18.17
CA VAL A 285 -13.05 -11.46 -16.89
C VAL A 285 -14.50 -11.35 -16.51
N LYS A 286 -15.09 -12.46 -16.07
CA LYS A 286 -16.48 -12.53 -15.60
C LYS A 286 -16.53 -12.81 -14.09
N GLY A 287 -17.62 -12.43 -13.46
CA GLY A 287 -17.88 -12.72 -12.05
C GLY A 287 -17.76 -11.52 -11.12
N PRO A 288 -18.19 -11.65 -9.85
CA PRO A 288 -18.28 -10.55 -8.91
C PRO A 288 -16.89 -10.02 -8.49
N LEU A 289 -15.87 -10.86 -8.48
CA LEU A 289 -14.51 -10.45 -8.11
C LEU A 289 -13.97 -9.36 -9.05
N LYS A 290 -14.28 -9.41 -10.35
CA LYS A 290 -13.92 -8.34 -11.29
C LYS A 290 -14.48 -6.98 -10.84
N TRP A 291 -15.75 -6.95 -10.49
CA TRP A 291 -16.40 -5.71 -10.07
C TRP A 291 -15.89 -5.21 -8.73
N ALA A 292 -15.53 -6.12 -7.81
CA ALA A 292 -14.91 -5.78 -6.56
C ALA A 292 -13.52 -5.15 -6.77
N LEU A 293 -12.69 -5.73 -7.64
CA LEU A 293 -11.36 -5.18 -7.97
C LEU A 293 -11.48 -3.82 -8.67
N LEU A 294 -12.40 -3.68 -9.62
CA LEU A 294 -12.66 -2.40 -10.28
C LEU A 294 -13.15 -1.35 -9.29
N GLY A 295 -14.11 -1.72 -8.43
CA GLY A 295 -14.61 -0.84 -7.38
C GLY A 295 -13.50 -0.42 -6.39
N ALA A 296 -12.66 -1.34 -5.95
CA ALA A 296 -11.51 -1.05 -5.10
C ALA A 296 -10.50 -0.11 -5.79
N THR A 297 -10.26 -0.29 -7.09
CA THR A 297 -9.38 0.59 -7.87
C THR A 297 -9.94 2.00 -7.95
N ILE A 298 -11.23 2.16 -8.31
CA ILE A 298 -11.90 3.47 -8.37
C ILE A 298 -11.87 4.13 -6.98
N PHE A 299 -12.22 3.39 -5.94
CA PHE A 299 -12.20 3.89 -4.57
C PHE A 299 -10.81 4.35 -4.14
N SER A 300 -9.76 3.56 -4.45
CA SER A 300 -8.38 3.94 -4.17
C SER A 300 -7.95 5.19 -4.93
N CYS A 301 -8.36 5.35 -6.21
CA CYS A 301 -8.10 6.57 -6.95
C CYS A 301 -8.77 7.78 -6.32
N LEU A 302 -10.03 7.65 -5.87
CA LEU A 302 -10.74 8.74 -5.18
C LEU A 302 -10.08 9.12 -3.86
N LEU A 303 -9.65 8.15 -3.06
CA LEU A 303 -8.90 8.41 -1.83
C LEU A 303 -7.56 9.11 -2.12
N TYR A 304 -6.87 8.67 -3.15
CA TYR A 304 -5.56 9.20 -3.50
C TYR A 304 -5.59 10.61 -4.08
N THR A 305 -6.71 11.00 -4.69
CA THR A 305 -6.94 12.37 -5.21
C THR A 305 -7.52 13.32 -4.16
N SER A 306 -7.97 12.82 -3.02
CA SER A 306 -8.60 13.60 -1.96
C SER A 306 -7.86 13.55 -0.62
N ASP A 307 -6.87 12.68 -0.49
CA ASP A 307 -6.17 12.42 0.76
C ASP A 307 -4.69 12.16 0.48
N ALA A 308 -3.88 13.13 0.80
CA ALA A 308 -2.46 12.91 0.90
C ALA A 308 -2.17 12.44 2.31
N ALA A 309 -2.08 11.21 2.43
CA ALA A 309 -1.59 10.63 3.63
C ALA A 309 -0.07 10.69 3.66
N ASP A 310 0.52 11.49 4.51
CA ASP A 310 1.68 11.14 5.37
C ASP A 310 2.14 12.36 6.15
#